data_c50ab1e41cd1c59952f8f70a70837c6f
#
_entry.id   c50ab1e41cd1c59952f8f70a70837c6f
#
_cell.length_a   1.000
_cell.length_b   1.000
_cell.length_c   1.000
_cell.angle_alpha   90.00
_cell.angle_beta   90.00
_cell.angle_gamma   90.00
#
_symmetry.space_group_name_H-M   'P 1'
#
loop_
_entity.id
_entity.type
_entity.pdbx_description
1 polymer ?
#
loop_
_entity_poly.entity_id
_entity_poly.type
_entity_poly.pdbx_seq_one_letter_code
_entity_poly.pdbx_strand_id
1 'polypeptide(L)'
;MEGKVYKKYKEMIYFSIHIIFFILAGMIIFGFLSEIINKFYPLEPYPPFVMNFGNFIFLIIKAPIAEEVIFRKWTSDFLKKRTKYYNIIQALIFALCHRYFIQKIYTFISGIFLGNVKDKKGNIWLAYIYICCSI
;
A
#
# COMPACT_ATOMS: atom_id res chain seq x y z
N MET A 1 26.71 20.03 -14.27
CA MET A 1 25.99 19.54 -13.07
C MET A 1 24.48 19.72 -13.18
N GLU A 2 23.96 20.80 -13.75
CA GLU A 2 22.51 21.09 -13.86
C GLU A 2 21.70 20.06 -14.64
N GLY A 3 22.20 19.52 -15.72
CA GLY A 3 21.46 18.54 -16.53
C GLY A 3 21.17 17.20 -15.82
N LYS A 4 22.04 16.75 -14.91
CA LYS A 4 21.79 15.53 -14.12
C LYS A 4 20.70 15.73 -13.06
N VAL A 5 20.66 16.93 -12.46
CA VAL A 5 19.67 17.31 -11.46
C VAL A 5 18.30 17.41 -12.12
N TYR A 6 18.20 18.09 -13.26
CA TYR A 6 16.95 18.22 -14.04
C TYR A 6 16.41 16.84 -14.48
N LYS A 7 17.27 15.94 -14.99
CA LYS A 7 16.87 14.59 -15.38
C LYS A 7 16.29 13.81 -14.19
N LYS A 8 16.91 13.91 -13.02
CA LYS A 8 16.43 13.25 -11.80
C LYS A 8 15.05 13.76 -11.36
N TYR A 9 14.81 15.08 -11.41
CA TYR A 9 13.49 15.67 -11.10
C TYR A 9 12.42 15.21 -12.08
N LYS A 10 12.72 15.17 -13.37
CA LYS A 10 11.80 14.69 -14.40
C LYS A 10 11.41 13.22 -14.18
N GLU A 11 12.38 12.37 -13.87
CA GLU A 11 12.12 10.96 -13.54
C GLU A 11 11.27 10.80 -12.26
N MET A 12 11.50 11.65 -11.25
CA MET A 12 10.68 11.65 -10.04
C MET A 12 9.23 12.07 -10.32
N ILE A 13 9.02 13.11 -11.13
CA ILE A 13 7.68 13.58 -11.51
C ILE A 13 6.94 12.50 -12.29
N TYR A 14 7.56 11.90 -13.32
CA TYR A 14 6.95 10.81 -14.07
C TYR A 14 6.61 9.63 -13.18
N PHE A 15 7.49 9.26 -12.27
CA PHE A 15 7.24 8.18 -11.33
C PHE A 15 6.06 8.50 -10.40
N SER A 16 5.97 9.72 -9.89
CA SER A 16 4.85 10.16 -9.05
C SER A 16 3.52 10.14 -9.80
N ILE A 17 3.49 10.60 -11.05
CA ILE A 17 2.29 10.56 -11.91
C ILE A 17 1.82 9.11 -12.13
N HIS A 18 2.74 8.18 -12.39
CA HIS A 18 2.39 6.77 -12.56
C HIS A 18 1.84 6.15 -11.28
N ILE A 19 2.39 6.51 -10.12
CA ILE A 19 1.87 6.07 -8.82
C ILE A 19 0.43 6.60 -8.64
N ILE A 20 0.19 7.88 -8.84
CA ILE A 20 -1.15 8.48 -8.71
C ILE A 20 -2.13 7.80 -9.66
N PHE A 21 -1.75 7.60 -10.91
CA PHE A 21 -2.60 6.89 -11.88
C PHE A 21 -2.91 5.46 -11.43
N PHE A 22 -1.91 4.73 -10.91
CA PHE A 22 -2.09 3.37 -10.40
C PHE A 22 -3.02 3.33 -9.18
N ILE A 23 -2.93 4.32 -8.28
CA ILE A 23 -3.82 4.47 -7.14
C ILE A 23 -5.27 4.68 -7.62
N LEU A 24 -5.49 5.65 -8.51
CA LEU A 24 -6.82 5.97 -9.02
C LEU A 24 -7.44 4.77 -9.76
N ALA A 25 -6.67 4.11 -10.62
CA ALA A 25 -7.11 2.90 -11.30
C ALA A 25 -7.44 1.78 -10.31
N GLY A 26 -6.61 1.59 -9.28
CA GLY A 26 -6.84 0.62 -8.22
C GLY A 26 -8.13 0.91 -7.43
N MET A 27 -8.39 2.16 -7.08
CA MET A 27 -9.62 2.56 -6.39
C MET A 27 -10.88 2.29 -7.23
N ILE A 28 -10.83 2.61 -8.54
CA ILE A 28 -11.96 2.37 -9.46
C ILE A 28 -12.22 0.86 -9.60
N ILE A 29 -11.17 0.07 -9.86
CA ILE A 29 -11.27 -1.39 -9.99
C ILE A 29 -11.78 -2.01 -8.70
N PHE A 30 -11.24 -1.58 -7.55
CA PHE A 30 -11.65 -2.06 -6.24
C PHE A 30 -13.11 -1.71 -5.93
N GLY A 31 -13.55 -0.48 -6.21
CA GLY A 31 -14.94 -0.06 -6.07
C GLY A 31 -15.87 -0.94 -6.90
N PHE A 32 -15.55 -1.13 -8.17
CA PHE A 32 -16.35 -1.97 -9.07
C PHE A 32 -16.41 -3.44 -8.63
N LEU A 33 -15.26 -4.02 -8.24
CA LEU A 33 -15.20 -5.39 -7.72
C LEU A 33 -15.97 -5.53 -6.40
N SER A 34 -15.92 -4.54 -5.52
CA SER A 34 -16.65 -4.56 -4.25
C SER A 34 -18.15 -4.54 -4.46
N GLU A 35 -18.66 -3.79 -5.44
CA GLU A 35 -20.10 -3.80 -5.80
C GLU A 35 -20.54 -5.16 -6.34
N ILE A 36 -19.75 -5.76 -7.24
CA ILE A 36 -20.04 -7.09 -7.78
C ILE A 36 -20.08 -8.14 -6.65
N ILE A 37 -19.04 -8.15 -5.81
CA ILE A 37 -18.93 -9.14 -4.73
C ILE A 37 -20.04 -8.92 -3.69
N ASN A 38 -20.37 -7.67 -3.35
CA ASN A 38 -21.45 -7.36 -2.41
C ASN A 38 -22.82 -7.85 -2.89
N LYS A 39 -23.02 -7.97 -4.19
CA LYS A 39 -24.25 -8.52 -4.79
C LYS A 39 -24.39 -10.03 -4.54
N PHE A 40 -23.27 -10.77 -4.52
CA PHE A 40 -23.25 -12.23 -4.31
C PHE A 40 -22.99 -12.63 -2.85
N TYR A 41 -22.18 -11.84 -2.15
CA TYR A 41 -21.80 -12.03 -0.75
C TYR A 41 -21.95 -10.69 -0.03
N PRO A 42 -23.11 -10.41 0.58
CA PRO A 42 -23.31 -9.17 1.33
C PRO A 42 -22.19 -9.01 2.36
N LEU A 43 -21.42 -7.95 2.21
CA LEU A 43 -20.35 -7.63 3.14
C LEU A 43 -20.97 -7.16 4.45
N GLU A 44 -20.41 -7.61 5.58
CA GLU A 44 -20.79 -7.07 6.87
C GLU A 44 -20.63 -5.55 6.85
N PRO A 45 -21.63 -4.79 7.30
CA PRO A 45 -21.52 -3.34 7.33
C PRO A 45 -20.32 -2.94 8.18
N TYR A 46 -19.57 -1.95 7.69
CA TYR A 46 -18.52 -1.34 8.51
C TYR A 46 -19.16 -0.78 9.79
N PRO A 47 -18.56 -1.02 10.96
CA PRO A 47 -19.03 -0.37 12.16
C PRO A 47 -18.99 1.15 11.94
N PRO A 48 -19.98 1.90 12.48
CA PRO A 48 -20.01 3.34 12.30
C PRO A 48 -18.67 3.94 12.81
N PHE A 49 -17.93 4.53 11.88
CA PHE A 49 -16.68 5.17 12.19
C PHE A 49 -16.90 6.61 12.63
N VAL A 50 -16.62 6.88 13.89
CA VAL A 50 -16.68 8.26 14.39
C VAL A 50 -15.41 8.99 13.98
N MET A 51 -15.54 9.85 12.97
CA MET A 51 -14.47 10.70 12.50
C MET A 51 -14.25 11.83 13.51
N ASN A 52 -13.22 11.68 14.34
CA ASN A 52 -12.69 12.77 15.16
C ASN A 52 -11.21 13.01 14.76
N PHE A 53 -10.66 14.14 15.18
CA PHE A 53 -9.29 14.54 14.83
C PHE A 53 -8.26 13.48 15.26
N GLY A 54 -8.43 12.85 16.42
CA GLY A 54 -7.53 11.80 16.91
C GLY A 54 -7.57 10.55 16.04
N ASN A 55 -8.76 10.08 15.66
CA ASN A 55 -8.94 8.94 14.79
C ASN A 55 -8.41 9.21 13.37
N PHE A 56 -8.60 10.42 12.87
CA PHE A 56 -8.05 10.86 11.59
C PHE A 56 -6.51 10.78 11.59
N ILE A 57 -5.85 11.38 12.59
CA ILE A 57 -4.38 11.31 12.74
C ILE A 57 -3.91 9.86 12.87
N PHE A 58 -4.63 9.04 13.66
CA PHE A 58 -4.26 7.64 13.83
C PHE A 58 -4.30 6.89 12.51
N LEU A 59 -5.38 6.99 11.74
CA LEU A 59 -5.58 6.27 10.49
C LEU A 59 -4.61 6.73 9.38
N ILE A 60 -4.45 8.04 9.21
CA ILE A 60 -3.68 8.55 8.08
C ILE A 60 -2.17 8.59 8.36
N ILE A 61 -1.77 8.73 9.62
CA ILE A 61 -0.35 8.88 9.95
C ILE A 61 0.19 7.68 10.70
N LYS A 62 -0.39 7.36 11.87
CA LYS A 62 0.21 6.37 12.77
C LYS A 62 0.09 4.94 12.24
N ALA A 63 -1.09 4.53 11.76
CA ALA A 63 -1.31 3.18 11.29
C ALA A 63 -0.43 2.87 10.05
N PRO A 64 -0.42 3.69 8.98
CA PRO A 64 0.45 3.45 7.83
C PRO A 64 1.95 3.43 8.17
N ILE A 65 2.43 4.30 9.07
CA ILE A 65 3.84 4.27 9.50
C ILE A 65 4.15 2.95 10.21
N ALA A 66 3.30 2.53 11.13
CA ALA A 66 3.48 1.28 11.85
C ALA A 66 3.48 0.07 10.89
N GLU A 67 2.56 0.04 9.94
CA GLU A 67 2.48 -1.00 8.90
C GLU A 67 3.75 -1.05 8.05
N GLU A 68 4.25 0.09 7.57
CA GLU A 68 5.48 0.13 6.78
C GLU A 68 6.70 -0.33 7.59
N VAL A 69 6.82 0.06 8.85
CA VAL A 69 7.93 -0.39 9.72
C VAL A 69 7.85 -1.88 9.96
N ILE A 70 6.67 -2.41 10.28
CA ILE A 70 6.50 -3.83 10.62
C ILE A 70 6.68 -4.70 9.37
N PHE A 71 5.98 -4.40 8.28
CA PHE A 71 5.93 -5.28 7.12
C PHE A 71 7.06 -4.99 6.12
N ARG A 72 7.37 -3.73 5.84
CA ARG A 72 8.37 -3.39 4.83
C ARG A 72 9.80 -3.35 5.37
N LYS A 73 9.99 -3.03 6.64
CA LYS A 73 11.33 -3.05 7.23
C LYS A 73 11.60 -4.38 7.92
N TRP A 74 10.92 -4.69 9.01
CA TRP A 74 11.26 -5.83 9.83
C TRP A 74 10.93 -7.18 9.17
N THR A 75 9.67 -7.39 8.77
CA THR A 75 9.25 -8.66 8.18
C THR A 75 9.96 -8.93 6.85
N SER A 76 10.05 -7.94 5.97
CA SER A 76 10.73 -8.05 4.69
C SER A 76 12.23 -8.34 4.88
N ASP A 77 12.93 -7.60 5.75
CA ASP A 77 14.38 -7.78 5.96
C ASP A 77 14.68 -9.12 6.64
N PHE A 78 13.80 -9.61 7.51
CA PHE A 78 13.89 -10.93 8.11
C PHE A 78 13.72 -12.06 7.08
N LEU A 79 12.69 -11.95 6.23
CA LEU A 79 12.39 -12.96 5.21
C LEU A 79 13.41 -12.96 4.08
N LYS A 80 13.94 -11.81 3.69
CA LYS A 80 14.94 -11.66 2.62
C LYS A 80 16.21 -12.47 2.88
N LYS A 81 16.57 -12.68 4.14
CA LYS A 81 17.70 -13.53 4.53
C LYS A 81 17.42 -15.03 4.42
N ARG A 82 16.17 -15.44 4.26
CA ARG A 82 15.74 -16.83 4.32
C ARG A 82 15.15 -17.36 3.02
N THR A 83 14.54 -16.52 2.20
CA THR A 83 13.88 -16.95 0.98
C THR A 83 13.90 -15.88 -0.11
N LYS A 84 14.02 -16.32 -1.36
CA LYS A 84 13.88 -15.45 -2.54
C LYS A 84 12.44 -14.94 -2.75
N TYR A 85 11.46 -15.60 -2.15
CA TYR A 85 10.04 -15.25 -2.23
C TYR A 85 9.58 -14.28 -1.13
N TYR A 86 10.51 -13.66 -0.41
CA TYR A 86 10.25 -12.80 0.75
C TYR A 86 9.19 -11.74 0.50
N ASN A 87 9.14 -11.14 -0.69
CA ASN A 87 8.18 -10.08 -1.01
C ASN A 87 6.75 -10.60 -1.12
N ILE A 88 6.56 -11.80 -1.72
CA ILE A 88 5.24 -12.44 -1.82
C ILE A 88 4.77 -12.88 -0.42
N ILE A 89 5.64 -13.51 0.36
CA ILE A 89 5.31 -13.97 1.71
C ILE A 89 4.96 -12.80 2.62
N GLN A 90 5.74 -11.72 2.57
CA GLN A 90 5.49 -10.51 3.34
C GLN A 90 4.14 -9.86 2.94
N ALA A 91 3.84 -9.79 1.64
CA ALA A 91 2.56 -9.27 1.16
C ALA A 91 1.38 -10.14 1.60
N LEU A 92 1.56 -11.47 1.63
CA LEU A 92 0.55 -12.40 2.13
C LEU A 92 0.29 -12.19 3.63
N ILE A 93 1.35 -12.11 4.45
CA ILE A 93 1.22 -11.83 5.89
C ILE A 93 0.49 -10.51 6.10
N PHE A 94 0.88 -9.46 5.38
CA PHE A 94 0.23 -8.16 5.43
C PHE A 94 -1.27 -8.23 5.09
N ALA A 95 -1.62 -8.95 4.02
CA ALA A 95 -3.01 -9.14 3.62
C ALA A 95 -3.84 -9.89 4.68
N LEU A 96 -3.27 -10.94 5.29
CA LEU A 96 -3.95 -11.72 6.33
C LEU A 96 -4.27 -10.92 7.60
N CYS A 97 -3.52 -9.86 7.87
CA CYS A 97 -3.79 -8.96 9.00
C CYS A 97 -5.03 -8.09 8.79
N HIS A 98 -5.59 -8.04 7.57
CA HIS A 98 -6.79 -7.27 7.28
C HIS A 98 -8.06 -8.11 7.48
N ARG A 99 -9.16 -7.46 7.91
CA ARG A 99 -10.39 -8.16 8.28
C ARG A 99 -11.18 -8.65 7.06
N TYR A 100 -11.43 -7.76 6.11
CA TYR A 100 -12.35 -8.02 5.00
C TYR A 100 -11.66 -8.72 3.83
N PHE A 101 -12.35 -9.66 3.20
CA PHE A 101 -11.80 -10.46 2.10
C PHE A 101 -11.30 -9.61 0.93
N ILE A 102 -12.10 -8.62 0.51
CA ILE A 102 -11.73 -7.70 -0.57
C ILE A 102 -10.51 -6.87 -0.20
N GLN A 103 -10.46 -6.39 1.04
CA GLN A 103 -9.32 -5.66 1.56
C GLN A 103 -8.05 -6.52 1.55
N LYS A 104 -8.16 -7.82 1.88
CA LYS A 104 -7.03 -8.77 1.78
C LYS A 104 -6.48 -8.87 0.37
N ILE A 105 -7.35 -8.97 -0.65
CA ILE A 105 -6.91 -9.01 -2.06
C ILE A 105 -6.17 -7.72 -2.43
N TYR A 106 -6.77 -6.57 -2.13
CA TYR A 106 -6.16 -5.28 -2.42
C TYR A 106 -4.82 -5.11 -1.73
N THR A 107 -4.75 -5.40 -0.43
CA THR A 107 -3.52 -5.26 0.36
C THR A 107 -2.45 -6.27 -0.04
N PHE A 108 -2.81 -7.45 -0.53
CA PHE A 108 -1.87 -8.41 -1.10
C PHE A 108 -1.20 -7.85 -2.36
N ILE A 109 -2.00 -7.38 -3.32
CA ILE A 109 -1.49 -6.83 -4.58
C ILE A 109 -0.65 -5.57 -4.32
N SER A 110 -1.16 -4.63 -3.54
CA SER A 110 -0.43 -3.42 -3.15
C SER A 110 0.83 -3.77 -2.36
N GLY A 111 0.77 -4.81 -1.54
CA GLY A 111 1.88 -5.33 -0.77
C GLY A 111 3.06 -5.77 -1.64
N ILE A 112 2.82 -6.55 -2.67
CA ILE A 112 3.85 -6.97 -3.64
C ILE A 112 4.42 -5.76 -4.37
N PHE A 113 3.56 -4.85 -4.84
CA PHE A 113 3.98 -3.65 -5.56
C PHE A 113 4.91 -2.76 -4.71
N LEU A 114 4.50 -2.46 -3.48
CA LEU A 114 5.26 -1.61 -2.56
C LEU A 114 6.60 -2.24 -2.14
N GLY A 115 6.63 -3.56 -1.95
CA GLY A 115 7.86 -4.28 -1.70
C GLY A 115 8.85 -4.15 -2.86
N ASN A 116 8.37 -4.27 -4.10
CA ASN A 116 9.19 -4.05 -5.30
C ASN A 116 9.70 -2.60 -5.43
N VAL A 117 8.86 -1.62 -5.06
CA VAL A 117 9.26 -0.20 -5.05
C VAL A 117 10.35 0.04 -4.02
N LYS A 118 10.20 -0.49 -2.80
CA LYS A 118 11.25 -0.42 -1.75
C LYS A 118 12.57 -1.00 -2.25
N ASP A 119 12.56 -2.18 -2.85
CA ASP A 119 13.78 -2.84 -3.30
C ASP A 119 14.50 -2.08 -4.42
N LYS A 120 13.74 -1.55 -5.37
CA LYS A 120 14.32 -0.81 -6.51
C LYS A 120 14.81 0.59 -6.15
N LYS A 121 14.14 1.27 -5.22
CA LYS A 121 14.41 2.68 -4.90
C LYS A 121 15.13 2.88 -3.58
N GLY A 122 15.22 1.86 -2.73
CA GLY A 122 15.84 1.93 -1.41
C GLY A 122 15.15 2.88 -0.43
N ASN A 123 13.96 3.38 -0.77
CA ASN A 123 13.28 4.42 -0.02
C ASN A 123 11.90 3.95 0.47
N ILE A 124 11.80 3.74 1.77
CA ILE A 124 10.58 3.32 2.45
C ILE A 124 9.50 4.42 2.44
N TRP A 125 9.91 5.70 2.39
CA TRP A 125 8.99 6.83 2.40
C TRP A 125 8.11 6.93 1.17
N LEU A 126 8.56 6.43 0.03
CA LEU A 126 7.73 6.37 -1.19
C LEU A 126 6.57 5.38 -1.01
N ALA A 127 6.81 4.25 -0.33
CA ALA A 127 5.78 3.29 0.01
C ALA A 127 4.77 3.90 1.01
N TYR A 128 5.25 4.66 2.00
CA TYR A 128 4.43 5.37 2.96
C TYR A 128 3.49 6.39 2.30
N ILE A 129 4.02 7.24 1.41
CA ILE A 129 3.20 8.22 0.67
C ILE A 129 2.09 7.51 -0.14
N TYR A 130 2.42 6.37 -0.75
CA TYR A 130 1.44 5.57 -1.47
C TYR A 130 0.28 5.12 -0.58
N ILE A 131 0.57 4.58 0.61
CA ILE A 131 -0.47 4.11 1.55
C ILE A 131 -1.33 5.28 2.03
N CYS A 132 -0.72 6.40 2.41
CA CYS A 132 -1.46 7.59 2.84
C CYS A 132 -2.42 8.13 1.77
N CYS A 133 -2.10 7.95 0.48
CA CYS A 133 -2.97 8.38 -0.62
C CYS A 133 -4.04 7.33 -1.00
N SER A 134 -3.95 6.11 -0.47
CA SER A 134 -4.88 5.00 -0.80
C SER A 134 -5.93 4.72 0.29
N ILE A 135 -5.86 5.45 1.41
CA ILE A 135 -6.86 5.46 2.49
C ILE A 135 -7.86 6.58 2.24
#